data_daa80a54902c816085d418439b0835b3
#
_entry.id   daa80a54902c816085d418439b0835b3
#
_cell.length_a   1.000
_cell.length_b   1.000
_cell.length_c   1.000
_cell.angle_alpha   90.00
_cell.angle_beta   90.00
_cell.angle_gamma   90.00
#
_symmetry.space_group_name_H-M   'P 1'
#
loop_
_entity.id
_entity.type
_entity.pdbx_description
1 polymer ?
#
loop_
_entity_poly.entity_id
_entity_poly.type
_entity_poly.pdbx_seq_one_letter_code
_entity_poly.pdbx_strand_id
1 'polypeptide(L)'
;MEKQDTIVLSLVKDDRGKGQKVWTTNIDRVMDKIIKDADDDDIANFRLEVRNGVANYSAVDNGRYRLYASVRMGKDNNGVMGITGHTGVLVLNTVQVADTKILEQLKMATIMMPSTIAAFNSLSGNQIVILVRVCLPNRETLDDESARDLFYTKAYQEAADIYSGLLHIDVVPAGIKDGSSPMMAWCHMSGDKKPIIADSPTPMKIVMDSTIAEMPRSNRIQDEDNETSRLVAFLDERFELRFNRVKRTTEYLDKLRPHLGWRAADLRFINGVAIDASQAGIKARPKDVSIYLNSSKIKISDPTEDLLYNLQKWDGHDHIGDMADRVKTSLSQWKKWFRMWFLGLVAQWMGYNSRFGNSIVPLLISPQGYRKSTFCRQLLPPQLRWGYLDNLKFTDQKQVMTAMTDQLLINLDEFNSISKKTQEGFLKNTIQLAEIAIKRPYARHIEQERRRASFIATSNMTDVLSDPSGSRRFFAVEVTEPIDTDTKINYEQLYAQAVEAVRNGERRWFDQKDIDEVMAHNRKYAMLSSADMYFNDYFETADANDENAKRLTATEIYDYIRKRAGASAVNESVRAFGRYLSNLTEITKVHTRRGTVYIVKERKKDYGGQ
;
A
#
# COMPACT_ATOMS: atom_id res chain seq x y z
N MET A 1 5.91 -45.97 17.97
CA MET A 1 6.16 -44.60 18.52
C MET A 1 7.55 -44.22 18.09
N GLU A 2 7.70 -43.49 16.98
CA GLU A 2 8.96 -42.91 16.57
C GLU A 2 9.33 -41.83 17.58
N LYS A 3 10.58 -41.86 18.06
CA LYS A 3 11.11 -40.84 18.95
C LYS A 3 10.98 -39.47 18.24
N GLN A 4 10.16 -38.56 18.79
CA GLN A 4 10.18 -37.16 18.40
C GLN A 4 11.63 -36.65 18.54
N ASP A 5 12.21 -36.22 17.42
CA ASP A 5 13.51 -35.58 17.40
C ASP A 5 13.44 -34.33 18.30
N THR A 6 14.12 -34.40 19.42
CA THR A 6 14.19 -33.29 20.39
C THR A 6 14.90 -32.12 19.72
N ILE A 7 14.18 -31.05 19.42
CA ILE A 7 14.76 -29.82 18.84
C ILE A 7 15.72 -29.20 19.86
N VAL A 8 17.00 -29.17 19.52
CA VAL A 8 18.06 -28.58 20.36
C VAL A 8 18.37 -27.16 19.89
N LEU A 9 18.15 -26.19 20.75
CA LEU A 9 18.34 -24.76 20.53
C LEU A 9 19.55 -24.23 21.32
N SER A 10 20.00 -23.02 20.98
CA SER A 10 21.12 -22.38 21.68
C SER A 10 20.71 -21.08 22.38
N LEU A 11 21.07 -20.99 23.65
CA LEU A 11 21.00 -19.77 24.44
C LEU A 11 22.40 -19.18 24.63
N VAL A 12 22.55 -17.91 24.27
CA VAL A 12 23.80 -17.17 24.39
C VAL A 12 23.62 -16.00 25.34
N LYS A 13 24.55 -15.81 26.25
CA LYS A 13 24.60 -14.66 27.17
C LYS A 13 25.96 -14.02 27.13
N ASP A 14 26.03 -12.70 26.93
CA ASP A 14 27.23 -11.91 27.04
C ASP A 14 27.53 -11.66 28.55
N ASP A 15 28.66 -12.16 29.04
CA ASP A 15 29.09 -11.93 30.41
C ASP A 15 30.14 -10.80 30.40
N ARG A 16 29.79 -9.65 30.96
CA ARG A 16 30.61 -8.42 30.91
C ARG A 16 32.07 -8.72 31.28
N GLY A 17 32.95 -8.63 30.30
CA GLY A 17 34.41 -8.82 30.48
C GLY A 17 34.90 -10.28 30.56
N LYS A 18 34.04 -11.30 30.46
CA LYS A 18 34.39 -12.73 30.52
C LYS A 18 34.06 -13.53 29.26
N GLY A 19 33.60 -12.86 28.20
CA GLY A 19 33.22 -13.48 26.93
C GLY A 19 31.79 -14.03 26.91
N GLN A 20 31.45 -14.72 25.83
CA GLN A 20 30.12 -15.30 25.63
C GLN A 20 29.99 -16.67 26.27
N LYS A 21 28.90 -16.90 27.00
CA LYS A 21 28.52 -18.23 27.51
C LYS A 21 27.36 -18.77 26.65
N VAL A 22 27.47 -20.03 26.28
CA VAL A 22 26.50 -20.74 25.47
C VAL A 22 25.98 -21.97 26.19
N TRP A 23 24.67 -22.18 26.11
CA TRP A 23 23.98 -23.36 26.60
C TRP A 23 23.12 -23.97 25.51
N THR A 24 23.11 -25.28 25.43
CA THR A 24 22.13 -26.01 24.63
C THR A 24 20.89 -26.26 25.47
N THR A 25 19.73 -26.13 24.84
CA THR A 25 18.41 -26.29 25.48
C THR A 25 17.43 -26.93 24.51
N ASN A 26 16.25 -27.27 24.97
CA ASN A 26 15.14 -27.69 24.14
C ASN A 26 13.96 -26.71 24.23
N ILE A 27 12.95 -26.88 23.37
CA ILE A 27 11.80 -25.97 23.29
C ILE A 27 11.03 -25.92 24.63
N ASP A 28 10.84 -27.04 25.30
CA ASP A 28 10.07 -27.10 26.55
C ASP A 28 10.72 -26.24 27.64
N ARG A 29 12.06 -26.37 27.83
CA ARG A 29 12.81 -25.55 28.77
C ARG A 29 12.83 -24.07 28.42
N VAL A 30 12.82 -23.75 27.12
CA VAL A 30 12.68 -22.35 26.65
C VAL A 30 11.32 -21.81 27.06
N MET A 31 10.22 -22.56 26.83
CA MET A 31 8.89 -22.14 27.21
C MET A 31 8.70 -22.04 28.72
N ASP A 32 9.18 -23.02 29.49
CA ASP A 32 9.15 -22.97 30.95
C ASP A 32 9.83 -21.70 31.48
N LYS A 33 11.00 -21.35 30.89
CA LYS A 33 11.68 -20.12 31.26
C LYS A 33 10.90 -18.86 30.89
N ILE A 34 10.30 -18.81 29.72
CA ILE A 34 9.46 -17.68 29.28
C ILE A 34 8.26 -17.48 30.22
N ILE A 35 7.63 -18.57 30.64
CA ILE A 35 6.50 -18.51 31.60
C ILE A 35 7.01 -18.02 32.97
N LYS A 36 8.14 -18.53 33.45
CA LYS A 36 8.70 -18.13 34.71
C LYS A 36 9.14 -16.67 34.73
N ASP A 37 9.73 -16.18 33.66
CA ASP A 37 10.20 -14.80 33.53
C ASP A 37 9.05 -13.80 33.30
N ALA A 38 7.80 -14.28 33.19
CA ALA A 38 6.62 -13.41 32.97
C ALA A 38 6.32 -12.46 34.14
N ASP A 39 6.74 -12.82 35.33
CA ASP A 39 6.60 -12.02 36.57
C ASP A 39 7.90 -11.30 36.96
N ASP A 40 8.88 -11.22 36.06
CA ASP A 40 10.15 -10.51 36.26
C ASP A 40 9.92 -8.99 36.22
N ASP A 41 10.23 -8.31 37.33
CA ASP A 41 10.03 -6.87 37.47
C ASP A 41 10.85 -6.04 36.47
N ASP A 42 12.04 -6.51 36.08
CA ASP A 42 12.88 -5.85 35.08
C ASP A 42 12.24 -5.89 33.70
N ILE A 43 11.54 -6.98 33.36
CA ILE A 43 10.76 -7.08 32.09
C ILE A 43 9.56 -6.14 32.15
N ALA A 44 8.86 -6.11 33.26
CA ALA A 44 7.69 -5.25 33.44
C ALA A 44 8.07 -3.76 33.33
N ASN A 45 9.15 -3.36 33.99
CA ASN A 45 9.68 -1.99 33.95
C ASN A 45 10.14 -1.62 32.52
N PHE A 46 10.87 -2.50 31.85
CA PHE A 46 11.30 -2.26 30.46
C PHE A 46 10.10 -2.08 29.50
N ARG A 47 9.05 -2.89 29.65
CA ARG A 47 7.84 -2.74 28.85
C ARG A 47 7.11 -1.42 29.12
N LEU A 48 7.17 -0.92 30.33
CA LEU A 48 6.65 0.39 30.68
C LEU A 48 7.46 1.51 30.01
N GLU A 49 8.79 1.41 30.04
CA GLU A 49 9.69 2.34 29.34
C GLU A 49 9.45 2.33 27.82
N VAL A 50 9.23 1.16 27.19
CA VAL A 50 8.88 1.05 25.76
C VAL A 50 7.57 1.77 25.47
N ARG A 51 6.53 1.60 26.32
CA ARG A 51 5.24 2.28 26.15
C ARG A 51 5.38 3.80 26.27
N ASN A 52 6.27 4.26 27.13
CA ASN A 52 6.52 5.68 27.35
C ASN A 52 7.51 6.29 26.35
N GLY A 53 8.07 5.51 25.42
CA GLY A 53 9.02 5.98 24.40
C GLY A 53 10.42 6.33 24.94
N VAL A 54 10.78 5.87 26.15
CA VAL A 54 12.04 6.19 26.83
C VAL A 54 12.95 4.96 27.02
N ALA A 55 12.61 3.82 26.43
CA ALA A 55 13.30 2.56 26.60
C ALA A 55 14.76 2.60 26.10
N ASN A 56 15.70 2.15 26.94
CA ASN A 56 17.10 1.98 26.58
C ASN A 56 17.39 0.53 26.21
N TYR A 57 17.28 0.20 24.94
CA TYR A 57 17.54 -1.15 24.42
C TYR A 57 18.97 -1.64 24.68
N SER A 58 19.98 -0.76 24.62
CA SER A 58 21.37 -1.12 24.85
C SER A 58 21.64 -1.55 26.30
N ALA A 59 20.90 -1.03 27.26
CA ALA A 59 21.01 -1.41 28.66
C ALA A 59 20.47 -2.83 28.89
N VAL A 60 19.45 -3.22 28.17
CA VAL A 60 18.77 -4.51 28.28
C VAL A 60 19.54 -5.62 27.56
N ASP A 61 20.21 -5.30 26.45
CA ASP A 61 21.08 -6.24 25.71
C ASP A 61 22.19 -6.83 26.58
N ASN A 62 22.63 -6.08 27.57
CA ASN A 62 23.72 -6.49 28.48
C ASN A 62 23.19 -7.33 29.65
N GLY A 63 23.23 -8.65 29.50
CA GLY A 63 22.98 -9.59 30.60
C GLY A 63 21.75 -10.48 30.45
N ARG A 64 20.97 -10.36 29.32
CA ARG A 64 19.89 -11.29 29.02
C ARG A 64 20.31 -12.38 28.02
N TYR A 65 19.60 -13.49 28.05
CA TYR A 65 19.81 -14.59 27.12
C TYR A 65 19.22 -14.25 25.75
N ARG A 66 20.02 -14.52 24.71
CA ARG A 66 19.56 -14.51 23.29
C ARG A 66 19.32 -15.95 22.85
N LEU A 67 18.15 -16.21 22.32
CA LEU A 67 17.78 -17.49 21.71
C LEU A 67 18.16 -17.49 20.24
N TYR A 68 19.11 -18.31 19.85
CA TYR A 68 19.42 -18.64 18.47
C TYR A 68 18.68 -19.93 18.12
N ALA A 69 17.66 -19.81 17.26
CA ALA A 69 16.82 -20.95 16.95
C ALA A 69 17.29 -21.73 15.72
N SER A 70 17.86 -21.07 14.71
CA SER A 70 18.26 -21.70 13.44
C SER A 70 19.59 -22.45 13.54
N VAL A 71 20.46 -22.06 14.46
CA VAL A 71 21.82 -22.62 14.60
C VAL A 71 22.08 -23.15 16.00
N ARG A 72 22.92 -24.18 16.07
CA ARG A 72 23.54 -24.61 17.30
C ARG A 72 24.89 -23.91 17.45
N MET A 73 25.05 -23.19 18.55
CA MET A 73 26.29 -22.49 18.89
C MET A 73 27.12 -23.37 19.84
N GLY A 74 28.41 -23.37 19.66
CA GLY A 74 29.32 -24.13 20.50
C GLY A 74 30.78 -23.74 20.27
N LYS A 75 31.72 -24.38 21.00
CA LYS A 75 33.14 -24.20 20.77
C LYS A 75 33.61 -25.26 19.76
N ASP A 76 34.41 -24.84 18.81
CA ASP A 76 35.10 -25.74 17.90
C ASP A 76 36.26 -26.48 18.63
N ASN A 77 36.98 -27.34 17.90
CA ASN A 77 38.14 -28.10 18.43
C ASN A 77 39.27 -27.19 18.90
N ASN A 78 39.26 -25.90 18.52
CA ASN A 78 40.25 -24.90 18.92
C ASN A 78 39.76 -24.01 20.07
N GLY A 79 38.56 -24.26 20.60
CA GLY A 79 37.95 -23.49 21.66
C GLY A 79 37.29 -22.15 21.19
N VAL A 80 37.21 -21.90 19.88
CA VAL A 80 36.60 -20.72 19.29
C VAL A 80 35.08 -20.93 19.19
N MET A 81 34.32 -19.90 19.60
CA MET A 81 32.86 -19.93 19.49
C MET A 81 32.41 -19.81 18.03
N GLY A 82 31.57 -20.74 17.60
CA GLY A 82 31.05 -20.79 16.24
C GLY A 82 29.78 -21.64 16.11
N ILE A 83 29.34 -21.81 14.89
CA ILE A 83 28.19 -22.66 14.56
C ILE A 83 28.65 -24.11 14.53
N THR A 84 28.02 -24.96 15.34
CA THR A 84 28.30 -26.41 15.40
C THR A 84 27.22 -27.27 14.75
N GLY A 85 26.14 -26.68 14.30
CA GLY A 85 25.07 -27.39 13.60
C GLY A 85 23.83 -26.51 13.35
N HIS A 86 22.85 -27.10 12.72
CA HIS A 86 21.61 -26.44 12.34
C HIS A 86 20.40 -27.17 12.93
N THR A 87 19.27 -26.46 13.06
CA THR A 87 18.11 -26.96 13.81
C THR A 87 16.88 -27.19 12.94
N GLY A 88 16.77 -26.50 11.78
CA GLY A 88 15.55 -26.44 11.00
C GLY A 88 14.43 -25.62 11.67
N VAL A 89 14.79 -24.65 12.52
CA VAL A 89 13.86 -23.75 13.19
C VAL A 89 14.19 -22.31 12.80
N LEU A 90 13.18 -21.55 12.43
CA LEU A 90 13.28 -20.10 12.18
C LEU A 90 12.77 -19.35 13.40
N VAL A 91 13.25 -18.11 13.56
CA VAL A 91 12.71 -17.16 14.54
C VAL A 91 12.28 -15.89 13.82
N LEU A 92 10.99 -15.59 13.89
CA LEU A 92 10.36 -14.44 13.26
C LEU A 92 9.81 -13.48 14.32
N ASN A 93 9.71 -12.20 13.96
CA ASN A 93 9.03 -11.19 14.75
C ASN A 93 7.95 -10.50 13.90
N THR A 94 6.84 -10.15 14.53
CA THR A 94 5.89 -9.20 13.92
C THR A 94 6.43 -7.78 14.00
N VAL A 95 5.88 -6.87 13.20
CA VAL A 95 6.01 -5.44 13.48
C VAL A 95 5.33 -5.08 14.81
N GLN A 96 5.60 -3.87 15.31
CA GLN A 96 5.03 -3.41 16.58
C GLN A 96 3.50 -3.25 16.49
N VAL A 97 2.80 -3.79 17.48
CA VAL A 97 1.35 -3.69 17.65
C VAL A 97 1.06 -2.99 18.98
N ALA A 98 0.44 -1.82 18.92
CA ALA A 98 0.18 -0.98 20.10
C ALA A 98 -0.92 -1.56 21.02
N ASP A 99 -1.93 -2.23 20.44
CA ASP A 99 -3.05 -2.80 21.20
C ASP A 99 -2.70 -4.24 21.66
N THR A 100 -2.62 -4.42 22.98
CA THR A 100 -2.31 -5.72 23.59
C THR A 100 -3.38 -6.79 23.33
N LYS A 101 -4.66 -6.41 23.15
CA LYS A 101 -5.72 -7.37 22.83
C LYS A 101 -5.56 -7.89 21.38
N ILE A 102 -5.24 -6.99 20.46
CA ILE A 102 -4.94 -7.36 19.08
C ILE A 102 -3.68 -8.24 19.05
N LEU A 103 -2.66 -7.90 19.80
CA LEU A 103 -1.43 -8.69 19.92
C LEU A 103 -1.72 -10.14 20.36
N GLU A 104 -2.55 -10.32 21.40
CA GLU A 104 -2.95 -11.65 21.87
C GLU A 104 -3.77 -12.42 20.83
N GLN A 105 -4.67 -11.76 20.11
CA GLN A 105 -5.44 -12.39 19.02
C GLN A 105 -4.54 -12.85 17.88
N LEU A 106 -3.59 -12.03 17.47
CA LEU A 106 -2.60 -12.37 16.44
C LEU A 106 -1.71 -13.53 16.89
N LYS A 107 -1.27 -13.54 18.16
CA LYS A 107 -0.52 -14.65 18.75
C LYS A 107 -1.32 -15.96 18.67
N MET A 108 -2.60 -15.94 19.03
CA MET A 108 -3.48 -17.11 18.91
C MET A 108 -3.64 -17.57 17.45
N ALA A 109 -3.67 -16.66 16.49
CA ALA A 109 -3.82 -17.02 15.08
C ALA A 109 -2.60 -17.79 14.53
N THR A 110 -1.40 -17.65 15.11
CA THR A 110 -0.20 -18.35 14.63
C THR A 110 -0.33 -19.87 14.67
N ILE A 111 -1.15 -20.43 15.59
CA ILE A 111 -1.36 -21.88 15.71
C ILE A 111 -2.10 -22.47 14.49
N MET A 112 -2.77 -21.64 13.69
CA MET A 112 -3.43 -22.10 12.46
C MET A 112 -2.42 -22.57 11.41
N MET A 113 -1.15 -22.17 11.53
CA MET A 113 -0.08 -22.68 10.69
C MET A 113 0.51 -23.95 11.29
N PRO A 114 0.44 -25.10 10.58
CA PRO A 114 0.97 -26.37 11.09
C PRO A 114 2.48 -26.35 11.38
N SER A 115 3.21 -25.40 10.79
CA SER A 115 4.67 -25.22 10.98
C SER A 115 5.04 -24.41 12.23
N THR A 116 4.09 -23.80 12.92
CA THR A 116 4.34 -23.09 14.18
C THR A 116 4.77 -24.10 15.26
N ILE A 117 5.93 -23.85 15.87
CA ILE A 117 6.39 -24.58 17.06
C ILE A 117 5.87 -23.89 18.30
N ALA A 118 6.10 -22.59 18.40
CA ALA A 118 5.67 -21.77 19.52
C ALA A 118 5.53 -20.29 19.11
N ALA A 119 4.72 -19.56 19.85
CA ALA A 119 4.62 -18.11 19.74
C ALA A 119 4.46 -17.46 21.12
N PHE A 120 5.17 -16.36 21.34
CA PHE A 120 5.17 -15.64 22.62
C PHE A 120 5.47 -14.16 22.44
N ASN A 121 5.12 -13.36 23.43
CA ASN A 121 5.35 -11.93 23.40
C ASN A 121 6.84 -11.60 23.47
N SER A 122 7.31 -10.67 22.64
CA SER A 122 8.69 -10.20 22.66
C SER A 122 9.06 -9.54 23.98
N LEU A 123 10.35 -9.29 24.20
CA LEU A 123 10.83 -8.58 25.38
C LEU A 123 10.16 -7.21 25.53
N SER A 124 9.98 -6.46 24.45
CA SER A 124 9.27 -5.17 24.43
C SER A 124 7.76 -5.27 24.73
N GLY A 125 7.18 -6.47 24.60
CA GLY A 125 5.76 -6.70 24.87
C GLY A 125 4.79 -6.15 23.84
N ASN A 126 5.27 -5.64 22.71
CA ASN A 126 4.50 -5.07 21.61
C ASN A 126 4.71 -5.78 20.26
N GLN A 127 5.38 -6.92 20.25
CA GLN A 127 5.62 -7.78 19.10
C GLN A 127 5.43 -9.23 19.50
N ILE A 128 5.20 -10.11 18.54
CA ILE A 128 5.13 -11.56 18.73
C ILE A 128 6.39 -12.17 18.14
N VAL A 129 7.06 -13.02 18.92
CA VAL A 129 8.10 -13.93 18.43
C VAL A 129 7.44 -15.23 18.03
N ILE A 130 7.75 -15.74 16.83
CA ILE A 130 7.19 -16.97 16.27
C ILE A 130 8.35 -17.91 15.94
N LEU A 131 8.33 -19.12 16.49
CA LEU A 131 9.25 -20.19 16.14
C LEU A 131 8.58 -21.10 15.11
N VAL A 132 9.24 -21.28 13.96
CA VAL A 132 8.68 -21.99 12.80
C VAL A 132 9.58 -23.17 12.44
N ARG A 133 8.99 -24.36 12.26
CA ARG A 133 9.72 -25.55 11.81
C ARG A 133 9.81 -25.59 10.30
N VAL A 134 11.01 -25.81 9.76
CA VAL A 134 11.27 -25.92 8.32
C VAL A 134 12.14 -27.14 8.01
N CYS A 135 12.02 -27.67 6.80
CA CYS A 135 12.88 -28.74 6.30
C CYS A 135 12.95 -28.71 4.76
N LEU A 136 13.93 -29.40 4.21
CA LEU A 136 13.93 -29.75 2.79
C LEU A 136 12.82 -30.77 2.48
N PRO A 137 12.30 -30.84 1.22
CA PRO A 137 11.25 -31.77 0.83
C PRO A 137 11.58 -33.24 1.15
N ASN A 138 12.82 -33.64 0.98
CA ASN A 138 13.33 -35.01 1.18
C ASN A 138 13.88 -35.25 2.59
N ARG A 139 13.83 -34.25 3.49
CA ARG A 139 14.47 -34.28 4.83
C ARG A 139 15.98 -34.51 4.80
N GLU A 140 16.64 -34.20 3.70
CA GLU A 140 18.08 -34.27 3.55
C GLU A 140 18.77 -33.21 4.39
N THR A 141 20.03 -33.47 4.76
CA THR A 141 20.92 -32.48 5.42
C THR A 141 21.76 -31.78 4.36
N LEU A 142 21.95 -30.48 4.51
CA LEU A 142 22.86 -29.70 3.66
C LEU A 142 24.24 -29.70 4.30
N ASP A 143 25.23 -30.24 3.60
CA ASP A 143 26.60 -30.33 4.11
C ASP A 143 27.44 -29.07 3.78
N ASP A 144 27.08 -28.35 2.75
CA ASP A 144 27.76 -27.11 2.34
C ASP A 144 27.19 -25.87 3.04
N GLU A 145 28.08 -24.98 3.53
CA GLU A 145 27.73 -23.78 4.28
C GLU A 145 26.96 -22.77 3.42
N SER A 146 27.36 -22.60 2.15
CA SER A 146 26.69 -21.71 1.21
C SER A 146 25.28 -22.19 0.86
N ALA A 147 25.11 -23.51 0.73
CA ALA A 147 23.79 -24.12 0.48
C ALA A 147 22.88 -23.96 1.69
N ARG A 148 23.42 -24.03 2.93
CA ARG A 148 22.67 -23.78 4.15
C ARG A 148 22.24 -22.33 4.28
N ASP A 149 23.13 -21.39 4.00
CA ASP A 149 22.80 -19.96 4.04
C ASP A 149 21.70 -19.61 3.02
N LEU A 150 21.79 -20.16 1.82
CA LEU A 150 20.75 -20.00 0.79
C LEU A 150 19.42 -20.63 1.23
N PHE A 151 19.44 -21.83 1.83
CA PHE A 151 18.26 -22.47 2.39
C PHE A 151 17.58 -21.61 3.45
N TYR A 152 18.35 -21.11 4.43
CA TYR A 152 17.78 -20.27 5.49
C TYR A 152 17.30 -18.93 4.95
N THR A 153 18.00 -18.32 4.00
CA THR A 153 17.56 -17.08 3.34
C THR A 153 16.18 -17.28 2.69
N LYS A 154 16.03 -18.35 1.93
CA LYS A 154 14.74 -18.68 1.29
C LYS A 154 13.66 -19.06 2.30
N ALA A 155 14.03 -19.88 3.30
CA ALA A 155 13.10 -20.31 4.34
C ALA A 155 12.55 -19.12 5.15
N TYR A 156 13.39 -18.18 5.53
CA TYR A 156 12.97 -16.96 6.23
C TYR A 156 12.07 -16.09 5.37
N GLN A 157 12.36 -15.94 4.09
CA GLN A 157 11.53 -15.16 3.18
C GLN A 157 10.14 -15.80 2.99
N GLU A 158 10.08 -17.09 2.66
CA GLU A 158 8.81 -17.81 2.49
C GLU A 158 7.97 -17.84 3.77
N ALA A 159 8.61 -18.08 4.92
CA ALA A 159 7.91 -18.09 6.20
C ALA A 159 7.40 -16.68 6.56
N ALA A 160 8.19 -15.63 6.37
CA ALA A 160 7.78 -14.26 6.63
C ALA A 160 6.58 -13.87 5.77
N ASP A 161 6.59 -14.20 4.47
CA ASP A 161 5.48 -13.92 3.55
C ASP A 161 4.20 -14.66 3.95
N ILE A 162 4.31 -15.95 4.32
CA ILE A 162 3.16 -16.76 4.74
C ILE A 162 2.54 -16.23 6.04
N TYR A 163 3.37 -15.95 7.06
CA TYR A 163 2.87 -15.45 8.34
C TYR A 163 2.37 -14.00 8.23
N SER A 164 2.96 -13.18 7.39
CA SER A 164 2.44 -11.83 7.10
C SER A 164 1.06 -11.92 6.45
N GLY A 165 0.86 -12.85 5.50
CA GLY A 165 -0.44 -13.10 4.89
C GLY A 165 -1.49 -13.61 5.88
N LEU A 166 -1.11 -14.52 6.81
CA LEU A 166 -2.00 -15.05 7.83
C LEU A 166 -2.42 -13.99 8.85
N LEU A 167 -1.45 -13.21 9.34
CA LEU A 167 -1.66 -12.26 10.43
C LEU A 167 -2.11 -10.88 9.95
N HIS A 168 -2.07 -10.63 8.65
CA HIS A 168 -2.34 -9.33 8.02
C HIS A 168 -1.49 -8.17 8.58
N ILE A 169 -0.28 -8.49 9.05
CA ILE A 169 0.74 -7.55 9.49
C ILE A 169 2.10 -8.06 9.02
N ASP A 170 3.08 -7.17 8.90
CA ASP A 170 4.41 -7.57 8.48
C ASP A 170 5.09 -8.45 9.54
N VAL A 171 5.67 -9.55 9.06
CA VAL A 171 6.48 -10.48 9.84
C VAL A 171 7.86 -10.53 9.20
N VAL A 172 8.90 -10.42 10.01
CA VAL A 172 10.29 -10.33 9.56
C VAL A 172 11.20 -11.27 10.37
N PRO A 173 12.37 -11.64 9.86
CA PRO A 173 13.37 -12.38 10.66
C PRO A 173 13.75 -11.59 11.92
N ALA A 174 13.85 -12.26 13.06
CA ALA A 174 14.09 -11.61 14.34
C ALA A 174 15.58 -11.24 14.55
N GLY A 175 15.86 -10.07 15.11
CA GLY A 175 17.17 -9.68 15.62
C GLY A 175 18.31 -9.61 14.60
N ILE A 176 18.04 -9.59 13.29
CA ILE A 176 19.06 -9.50 12.24
C ILE A 176 19.51 -8.05 12.08
N LYS A 177 20.83 -7.85 11.99
CA LYS A 177 21.42 -6.58 11.55
C LYS A 177 21.56 -6.57 10.03
N ASP A 178 21.44 -5.40 9.42
CA ASP A 178 21.63 -5.23 7.98
C ASP A 178 22.95 -5.88 7.51
N GLY A 179 22.85 -6.71 6.46
CA GLY A 179 23.98 -7.43 5.88
C GLY A 179 24.39 -8.73 6.60
N SER A 180 23.69 -9.13 7.67
CA SER A 180 23.94 -10.41 8.33
C SER A 180 23.10 -11.53 7.73
N SER A 181 23.65 -12.77 7.71
CA SER A 181 22.88 -13.94 7.27
C SER A 181 21.64 -14.16 8.13
N PRO A 182 20.47 -14.41 7.52
CA PRO A 182 19.24 -14.73 8.24
C PRO A 182 19.35 -15.95 9.14
N MET A 183 20.29 -16.84 8.87
CA MET A 183 20.61 -18.00 9.70
C MET A 183 21.02 -17.59 11.13
N MET A 184 21.56 -16.38 11.30
CA MET A 184 21.96 -15.82 12.59
C MET A 184 20.83 -15.06 13.31
N ALA A 185 19.59 -15.22 12.89
CA ALA A 185 18.44 -14.60 13.55
C ALA A 185 18.32 -15.07 15.01
N TRP A 186 17.97 -14.13 15.88
CA TRP A 186 17.83 -14.37 17.31
C TRP A 186 16.74 -13.50 17.94
N CYS A 187 16.22 -13.93 19.09
CA CYS A 187 15.37 -13.10 19.92
C CYS A 187 15.86 -13.10 21.37
N HIS A 188 15.48 -12.10 22.15
CA HIS A 188 15.67 -12.14 23.59
C HIS A 188 14.74 -13.14 24.24
N MET A 189 15.23 -13.84 25.29
CA MET A 189 14.34 -14.50 26.22
C MET A 189 13.48 -13.43 26.89
N SER A 190 12.17 -13.62 26.81
CA SER A 190 11.17 -12.67 27.32
C SER A 190 10.28 -13.33 28.37
N GLY A 191 9.34 -12.57 28.95
CA GLY A 191 8.30 -13.11 29.82
C GLY A 191 6.94 -13.13 29.11
N ASP A 192 6.25 -14.26 29.13
CA ASP A 192 4.87 -14.40 28.65
C ASP A 192 4.13 -15.42 29.52
N LYS A 193 3.01 -15.02 30.12
CA LYS A 193 2.19 -15.91 30.97
C LYS A 193 1.46 -16.99 30.19
N LYS A 194 1.23 -16.76 28.88
CA LYS A 194 0.45 -17.62 28.02
C LYS A 194 1.12 -17.76 26.64
N PRO A 195 2.34 -18.31 26.55
CA PRO A 195 2.91 -18.64 25.26
C PRO A 195 2.06 -19.71 24.58
N ILE A 196 2.05 -19.71 23.25
CA ILE A 196 1.44 -20.78 22.47
C ILE A 196 2.49 -21.81 22.15
N ILE A 197 2.15 -23.09 22.33
CA ILE A 197 3.00 -24.23 22.01
C ILE A 197 2.17 -25.22 21.21
N ALA A 198 2.67 -25.64 20.05
CA ALA A 198 2.02 -26.65 19.23
C ALA A 198 2.45 -28.06 19.66
N ASP A 199 1.49 -28.96 19.83
CA ASP A 199 1.75 -30.35 20.27
C ASP A 199 2.57 -31.16 19.26
N SER A 200 2.36 -30.94 17.95
CA SER A 200 3.01 -31.72 16.87
C SER A 200 3.23 -30.86 15.63
N PRO A 201 4.22 -29.96 15.63
CA PRO A 201 4.44 -29.06 14.49
C PRO A 201 4.92 -29.83 13.25
N THR A 202 4.25 -29.63 12.13
CA THR A 202 4.64 -30.19 10.84
C THR A 202 5.60 -29.25 10.12
N PRO A 203 6.81 -29.68 9.76
CA PRO A 203 7.78 -28.79 9.11
C PRO A 203 7.26 -28.24 7.77
N MET A 204 7.40 -26.96 7.56
CA MET A 204 7.19 -26.34 6.25
C MET A 204 8.31 -26.79 5.30
N LYS A 205 7.93 -27.32 4.16
CA LYS A 205 8.86 -27.83 3.16
C LYS A 205 9.34 -26.67 2.29
N ILE A 206 10.61 -26.35 2.36
CA ILE A 206 11.26 -25.34 1.54
C ILE A 206 11.81 -26.01 0.28
N VAL A 207 11.22 -25.69 -0.85
CA VAL A 207 11.68 -26.21 -2.14
C VAL A 207 12.82 -25.34 -2.62
N MET A 208 14.04 -25.84 -2.51
CA MET A 208 15.19 -25.19 -3.13
C MET A 208 15.07 -25.35 -4.65
N ASP A 209 15.08 -24.23 -5.37
CA ASP A 209 15.17 -24.29 -6.83
C ASP A 209 16.46 -25.02 -7.19
N SER A 210 16.32 -26.11 -7.93
CA SER A 210 17.38 -27.06 -8.26
C SER A 210 18.41 -26.48 -9.22
N THR A 211 19.04 -25.39 -8.85
CA THR A 211 20.11 -24.80 -9.67
C THR A 211 21.49 -24.91 -9.05
N ILE A 212 21.66 -25.30 -7.80
CA ILE A 212 23.02 -25.47 -7.20
C ILE A 212 23.07 -26.51 -6.07
N ALA A 213 22.38 -27.65 -6.09
CA ALA A 213 22.76 -28.74 -5.20
C ALA A 213 22.23 -30.08 -5.72
N GLU A 214 23.13 -30.87 -6.20
CA GLU A 214 23.08 -32.34 -6.24
C GLU A 214 22.06 -33.01 -7.16
N MET A 215 22.36 -32.98 -8.46
CA MET A 215 22.23 -34.23 -9.20
C MET A 215 23.38 -35.16 -8.83
N PRO A 216 23.14 -36.48 -8.60
CA PRO A 216 24.20 -37.46 -8.44
C PRO A 216 25.16 -37.34 -9.62
N ARG A 217 26.45 -37.34 -9.37
CA ARG A 217 27.53 -37.21 -10.40
C ARG A 217 27.48 -38.23 -11.54
N SER A 218 26.57 -39.17 -11.52
CA SER A 218 26.42 -40.22 -12.54
C SER A 218 25.48 -39.87 -13.70
N ASN A 219 24.70 -38.75 -13.65
CA ASN A 219 23.79 -38.33 -14.73
C ASN A 219 23.93 -36.85 -15.12
N ARG A 220 25.10 -36.26 -14.97
CA ARG A 220 25.45 -35.06 -15.74
C ARG A 220 25.62 -35.47 -17.19
N ILE A 221 24.51 -35.56 -17.90
CA ILE A 221 24.51 -35.23 -19.31
C ILE A 221 25.06 -33.81 -19.36
N GLN A 222 26.17 -33.63 -20.07
CA GLN A 222 26.83 -32.35 -20.27
C GLN A 222 25.75 -31.30 -20.61
N ASP A 223 25.37 -30.44 -19.66
CA ASP A 223 24.33 -29.41 -19.81
C ASP A 223 24.75 -28.28 -20.79
N GLU A 224 25.94 -28.35 -21.33
CA GLU A 224 26.43 -27.43 -22.35
C GLU A 224 25.75 -27.64 -23.72
N ASP A 225 25.05 -28.75 -23.94
CA ASP A 225 24.44 -29.10 -25.26
C ASP A 225 22.90 -29.02 -25.28
N ASN A 226 22.24 -28.57 -24.21
CA ASN A 226 20.77 -28.43 -24.23
C ASN A 226 20.38 -27.11 -24.93
N GLU A 227 19.61 -27.19 -26.02
CA GLU A 227 19.12 -26.04 -26.78
C GLU A 227 18.40 -25.01 -25.92
N THR A 228 17.75 -25.45 -24.84
CA THR A 228 17.10 -24.54 -23.87
C THR A 228 18.13 -23.74 -23.07
N SER A 229 19.20 -24.37 -22.59
CA SER A 229 20.27 -23.67 -21.84
C SER A 229 21.01 -22.68 -22.74
N ARG A 230 21.25 -23.06 -24.00
CA ARG A 230 21.85 -22.16 -25.03
C ARG A 230 20.95 -20.97 -25.33
N LEU A 231 19.62 -21.17 -25.43
CA LEU A 231 18.65 -20.09 -25.61
C LEU A 231 18.63 -19.14 -24.41
N VAL A 232 18.64 -19.67 -23.18
CA VAL A 232 18.67 -18.86 -21.93
C VAL A 232 19.95 -18.02 -21.90
N ALA A 233 21.12 -18.62 -22.12
CA ALA A 233 22.39 -17.91 -22.15
C ALA A 233 22.41 -16.81 -23.24
N PHE A 234 21.88 -17.09 -24.41
CA PHE A 234 21.74 -16.12 -25.51
C PHE A 234 20.85 -14.93 -25.13
N LEU A 235 19.73 -15.19 -24.43
CA LEU A 235 18.85 -14.14 -23.95
C LEU A 235 19.51 -13.31 -22.84
N ASP A 236 20.16 -13.98 -21.88
CA ASP A 236 20.82 -13.32 -20.74
C ASP A 236 22.03 -12.49 -21.18
N GLU A 237 22.73 -12.87 -22.23
CA GLU A 237 23.83 -12.08 -22.82
C GLU A 237 23.30 -10.73 -23.37
N ARG A 238 22.18 -10.75 -24.08
CA ARG A 238 21.68 -9.60 -24.86
C ARG A 238 20.68 -8.74 -24.10
N PHE A 239 19.90 -9.34 -23.20
CA PHE A 239 18.78 -8.69 -22.55
C PHE A 239 18.85 -8.85 -21.03
N GLU A 240 18.35 -7.87 -20.34
CA GLU A 240 17.91 -8.01 -18.97
C GLU A 240 16.40 -8.25 -19.00
N LEU A 241 15.93 -9.28 -18.30
CA LEU A 241 14.54 -9.73 -18.33
C LEU A 241 13.92 -9.60 -16.93
N ARG A 242 12.68 -9.12 -16.88
CA ARG A 242 11.89 -9.10 -15.65
C ARG A 242 10.42 -9.32 -15.94
N PHE A 243 9.72 -9.95 -15.02
CA PHE A 243 8.25 -9.96 -15.02
C PHE A 243 7.74 -8.77 -14.21
N ASN A 244 7.19 -7.78 -14.88
CA ASN A 244 6.59 -6.61 -14.24
C ASN A 244 5.27 -7.03 -13.58
N ARG A 245 5.27 -7.10 -12.25
CA ARG A 245 4.11 -7.54 -11.44
C ARG A 245 2.90 -6.62 -11.58
N VAL A 246 3.11 -5.33 -11.82
CA VAL A 246 2.04 -4.34 -11.98
C VAL A 246 1.35 -4.49 -13.32
N LYS A 247 2.13 -4.47 -14.42
CA LYS A 247 1.63 -4.64 -15.78
C LYS A 247 1.31 -6.09 -16.13
N ARG A 248 1.78 -7.04 -15.31
CA ARG A 248 1.65 -8.50 -15.53
C ARG A 248 2.17 -8.94 -16.91
N THR A 249 3.29 -8.38 -17.30
CA THR A 249 3.95 -8.69 -18.55
C THR A 249 5.45 -8.82 -18.35
N THR A 250 6.06 -9.73 -19.09
CA THR A 250 7.52 -9.79 -19.13
C THR A 250 8.05 -8.61 -19.92
N GLU A 251 9.00 -7.91 -19.35
CA GLU A 251 9.70 -6.77 -19.94
C GLU A 251 11.16 -7.13 -20.19
N TYR A 252 11.73 -6.54 -21.22
CA TYR A 252 13.14 -6.66 -21.54
C TYR A 252 13.82 -5.29 -21.64
N LEU A 253 15.07 -5.23 -21.23
CA LEU A 253 15.99 -4.13 -21.46
C LEU A 253 17.10 -4.64 -22.41
N ASP A 254 17.26 -3.97 -23.53
CA ASP A 254 18.34 -4.27 -24.49
C ASP A 254 19.66 -3.73 -23.92
N LYS A 255 20.58 -4.61 -23.55
CA LYS A 255 21.87 -4.23 -22.96
C LYS A 255 22.76 -3.41 -23.89
N LEU A 256 22.57 -3.56 -25.21
CA LEU A 256 23.27 -2.74 -26.21
C LEU A 256 22.62 -1.37 -26.39
N ARG A 257 21.37 -1.20 -26.00
CA ARG A 257 20.59 0.04 -26.15
C ARG A 257 19.82 0.39 -24.88
N PRO A 258 20.48 0.53 -23.72
CA PRO A 258 19.83 0.73 -22.43
C PRO A 258 19.02 2.05 -22.35
N HIS A 259 19.39 3.05 -23.17
CA HIS A 259 18.68 4.32 -23.28
C HIS A 259 17.22 4.18 -23.75
N LEU A 260 16.87 3.06 -24.40
CA LEU A 260 15.50 2.78 -24.83
C LEU A 260 14.59 2.32 -23.67
N GLY A 261 15.16 2.02 -22.51
CA GLY A 261 14.43 1.59 -21.31
C GLY A 261 13.75 0.23 -21.45
N TRP A 262 12.96 -0.12 -20.44
CA TRP A 262 12.20 -1.36 -20.38
C TRP A 262 11.03 -1.36 -21.37
N ARG A 263 10.88 -2.45 -22.12
CA ARG A 263 9.82 -2.66 -23.10
C ARG A 263 9.14 -4.01 -22.88
N ALA A 264 7.86 -4.09 -23.25
CA ALA A 264 7.14 -5.35 -23.20
C ALA A 264 7.72 -6.37 -24.19
N ALA A 265 7.89 -7.62 -23.74
CA ALA A 265 8.29 -8.74 -24.58
C ALA A 265 7.07 -9.25 -25.37
N ASP A 266 6.65 -8.50 -26.37
CA ASP A 266 5.53 -8.79 -27.24
C ASP A 266 5.84 -9.88 -28.30
N LEU A 267 4.86 -10.25 -29.11
CA LEU A 267 5.03 -11.24 -30.17
C LEU A 267 6.13 -10.87 -31.16
N ARG A 268 6.33 -9.58 -31.44
CA ARG A 268 7.38 -9.11 -32.34
C ARG A 268 8.76 -9.36 -31.73
N PHE A 269 8.92 -9.09 -30.44
CA PHE A 269 10.16 -9.41 -29.71
C PHE A 269 10.41 -10.92 -29.69
N ILE A 270 9.41 -11.73 -29.35
CA ILE A 270 9.50 -13.20 -29.30
C ILE A 270 9.96 -13.78 -30.65
N ASN A 271 9.32 -13.33 -31.73
CA ASN A 271 9.69 -13.78 -33.09
C ASN A 271 11.09 -13.31 -33.49
N GLY A 272 11.45 -12.07 -33.15
CA GLY A 272 12.78 -11.53 -33.43
C GLY A 272 13.89 -12.33 -32.74
N VAL A 273 13.71 -12.61 -31.43
CA VAL A 273 14.65 -13.44 -30.67
C VAL A 273 14.78 -14.84 -31.25
N ALA A 274 13.69 -15.48 -31.68
CA ALA A 274 13.73 -16.80 -32.26
C ALA A 274 14.53 -16.82 -33.60
N ILE A 275 14.40 -15.78 -34.41
CA ILE A 275 15.17 -15.61 -35.64
C ILE A 275 16.66 -15.40 -35.33
N ASP A 276 16.95 -14.46 -34.39
CA ASP A 276 18.32 -14.15 -34.00
C ASP A 276 19.05 -15.39 -33.40
N ALA A 277 18.35 -16.14 -32.54
CA ALA A 277 18.86 -17.38 -31.96
C ALA A 277 19.13 -18.43 -33.04
N SER A 278 18.22 -18.57 -34.03
CA SER A 278 18.43 -19.48 -35.18
C SER A 278 19.63 -19.08 -35.98
N GLN A 279 19.87 -17.78 -36.24
CA GLN A 279 21.07 -17.29 -36.94
C GLN A 279 22.35 -17.54 -36.12
N ALA A 280 22.25 -17.58 -34.79
CA ALA A 280 23.35 -17.96 -33.91
C ALA A 280 23.54 -19.49 -33.78
N GLY A 281 22.81 -20.30 -34.57
CA GLY A 281 22.91 -21.76 -34.55
C GLY A 281 22.18 -22.44 -33.39
N ILE A 282 21.26 -21.74 -32.74
CA ILE A 282 20.42 -22.26 -31.63
C ILE A 282 19.04 -22.65 -32.20
N LYS A 283 18.61 -23.89 -32.02
CA LYS A 283 17.30 -24.36 -32.51
C LYS A 283 16.17 -23.90 -31.57
N ALA A 284 15.83 -22.61 -31.63
CA ALA A 284 14.78 -22.01 -30.83
C ALA A 284 13.60 -21.57 -31.70
N ARG A 285 12.41 -22.05 -31.38
CA ARG A 285 11.17 -21.62 -32.02
C ARG A 285 10.53 -20.48 -31.17
N PRO A 286 9.67 -19.65 -31.77
CA PRO A 286 8.93 -18.62 -30.99
C PRO A 286 8.21 -19.17 -29.75
N LYS A 287 7.71 -20.42 -29.82
CA LYS A 287 7.07 -21.08 -28.68
C LYS A 287 8.06 -21.34 -27.54
N ASP A 288 9.28 -21.71 -27.82
CA ASP A 288 10.31 -22.02 -26.83
C ASP A 288 10.72 -20.73 -26.09
N VAL A 289 10.90 -19.63 -26.84
CA VAL A 289 11.12 -18.28 -26.29
C VAL A 289 9.93 -17.85 -25.44
N SER A 290 8.70 -18.03 -25.92
CA SER A 290 7.49 -17.66 -25.17
C SER A 290 7.34 -18.44 -23.87
N ILE A 291 7.67 -19.75 -23.85
CA ILE A 291 7.63 -20.57 -22.64
C ILE A 291 8.60 -20.02 -21.59
N TYR A 292 9.85 -19.69 -22.00
CA TYR A 292 10.83 -19.13 -21.08
C TYR A 292 10.38 -17.79 -20.52
N LEU A 293 9.96 -16.85 -21.36
CA LEU A 293 9.52 -15.51 -20.96
C LEU A 293 8.28 -15.52 -20.03
N ASN A 294 7.45 -16.55 -20.11
CA ASN A 294 6.27 -16.73 -19.25
C ASN A 294 6.50 -17.74 -18.11
N SER A 295 7.75 -18.15 -17.88
CA SER A 295 8.08 -19.09 -16.81
C SER A 295 8.42 -18.38 -15.51
N SER A 296 8.39 -19.14 -14.41
CA SER A 296 8.86 -18.70 -13.09
C SER A 296 10.37 -18.42 -13.01
N LYS A 297 11.11 -18.66 -14.10
CA LYS A 297 12.56 -18.37 -14.18
C LYS A 297 12.85 -16.89 -14.37
N ILE A 298 11.87 -16.12 -14.84
CA ILE A 298 12.02 -14.66 -15.00
C ILE A 298 11.81 -13.99 -13.63
N LYS A 299 12.79 -13.16 -13.25
CA LYS A 299 12.74 -12.41 -11.98
C LYS A 299 11.48 -11.52 -11.92
N ILE A 300 10.70 -11.67 -10.85
CA ILE A 300 9.57 -10.79 -10.61
C ILE A 300 10.10 -9.43 -10.11
N SER A 301 9.59 -8.34 -10.67
CA SER A 301 9.92 -6.96 -10.30
C SER A 301 8.63 -6.15 -10.15
N ASP A 302 8.56 -5.37 -9.10
CA ASP A 302 7.54 -4.34 -8.92
C ASP A 302 8.21 -2.98 -9.08
N PRO A 303 8.02 -2.27 -10.20
CA PRO A 303 8.74 -1.01 -10.45
C PRO A 303 8.49 0.08 -9.41
N THR A 304 7.35 0.02 -8.70
CA THR A 304 7.06 0.95 -7.61
C THR A 304 7.84 0.60 -6.34
N GLU A 305 7.88 -0.66 -5.99
CA GLU A 305 8.66 -1.15 -4.85
C GLU A 305 10.16 -0.96 -5.11
N ASP A 306 10.63 -1.31 -6.31
CA ASP A 306 12.03 -1.12 -6.72
C ASP A 306 12.46 0.36 -6.62
N LEU A 307 11.60 1.32 -7.04
CA LEU A 307 11.89 2.73 -6.89
C LEU A 307 11.96 3.14 -5.42
N LEU A 308 10.92 2.79 -4.64
CA LEU A 308 10.78 3.25 -3.26
C LEU A 308 11.81 2.61 -2.30
N TYR A 309 12.31 1.41 -2.64
CA TYR A 309 13.33 0.72 -1.85
C TYR A 309 14.74 1.30 -2.06
N ASN A 310 15.04 1.79 -3.28
CA ASN A 310 16.37 2.27 -3.65
C ASN A 310 16.54 3.79 -3.46
N LEU A 311 15.60 4.48 -2.80
CA LEU A 311 15.71 5.91 -2.51
C LEU A 311 16.83 6.19 -1.52
N GLN A 312 17.55 7.29 -1.74
CA GLN A 312 18.46 7.82 -0.73
C GLN A 312 17.69 8.31 0.50
N LYS A 313 18.41 8.48 1.61
CA LYS A 313 17.83 9.09 2.80
C LYS A 313 17.33 10.49 2.49
N TRP A 314 16.17 10.84 3.06
CA TRP A 314 15.62 12.19 2.94
C TRP A 314 16.58 13.24 3.53
N ASP A 315 16.76 14.35 2.81
CA ASP A 315 17.68 15.45 3.13
C ASP A 315 17.14 16.43 4.19
N GLY A 316 15.87 16.25 4.63
CA GLY A 316 15.21 17.13 5.61
C GLY A 316 14.46 18.32 5.00
N HIS A 317 14.57 18.57 3.68
CA HIS A 317 13.85 19.65 3.00
C HIS A 317 12.41 19.25 2.64
N ASP A 318 11.46 20.21 2.67
CA ASP A 318 10.03 19.92 2.38
C ASP A 318 9.72 19.91 0.88
N HIS A 319 10.16 18.89 0.17
CA HIS A 319 9.91 18.70 -1.26
C HIS A 319 8.44 18.51 -1.61
N ILE A 320 7.64 17.96 -0.67
CA ILE A 320 6.17 17.84 -0.87
C ILE A 320 5.53 19.23 -0.81
N GLY A 321 6.01 20.08 0.09
CA GLY A 321 5.59 21.48 0.15
C GLY A 321 5.95 22.24 -1.12
N ASP A 322 7.17 22.09 -1.64
CA ASP A 322 7.61 22.68 -2.90
C ASP A 322 6.73 22.25 -4.08
N MET A 323 6.35 20.94 -4.09
CA MET A 323 5.46 20.43 -5.13
C MET A 323 4.05 21.04 -5.04
N ALA A 324 3.54 21.25 -3.83
CA ALA A 324 2.27 21.95 -3.61
C ALA A 324 2.34 23.42 -4.02
N ASP A 325 3.45 24.11 -3.76
CA ASP A 325 3.65 25.54 -4.06
C ASP A 325 3.64 25.88 -5.56
N ARG A 326 3.80 24.87 -6.43
CA ARG A 326 3.64 25.03 -7.87
C ARG A 326 2.23 25.42 -8.28
N VAL A 327 1.24 25.04 -7.48
CA VAL A 327 -0.17 25.36 -7.68
C VAL A 327 -0.52 26.59 -6.86
N LYS A 328 -0.66 27.76 -7.51
CA LYS A 328 -1.10 28.99 -6.87
C LYS A 328 -2.61 28.94 -6.66
N THR A 329 -3.03 29.13 -5.40
CA THR A 329 -4.44 29.07 -5.01
C THR A 329 -4.70 29.91 -3.76
N SER A 330 -5.93 30.39 -3.62
CA SER A 330 -6.40 31.08 -2.40
C SER A 330 -6.80 30.11 -1.29
N LEU A 331 -6.80 28.80 -1.53
CA LEU A 331 -7.14 27.78 -0.55
C LEU A 331 -6.03 27.62 0.49
N SER A 332 -6.22 28.14 1.69
CA SER A 332 -5.21 28.11 2.77
C SER A 332 -4.83 26.68 3.20
N GLN A 333 -5.76 25.72 3.11
CA GLN A 333 -5.54 24.32 3.47
C GLN A 333 -4.84 23.51 2.36
N TRP A 334 -4.57 24.10 1.19
CA TRP A 334 -4.03 23.38 0.04
C TRP A 334 -2.80 22.55 0.35
N LYS A 335 -1.76 23.14 0.94
CA LYS A 335 -0.52 22.42 1.29
C LYS A 335 -0.77 21.24 2.22
N LYS A 336 -1.59 21.43 3.27
CA LYS A 336 -1.94 20.39 4.23
C LYS A 336 -2.66 19.24 3.54
N TRP A 337 -3.69 19.53 2.76
CA TRP A 337 -4.52 18.51 2.11
C TRP A 337 -3.77 17.80 0.98
N PHE A 338 -2.96 18.54 0.21
CA PHE A 338 -2.08 17.95 -0.81
C PHE A 338 -1.07 16.99 -0.19
N ARG A 339 -0.40 17.39 0.91
CA ARG A 339 0.52 16.52 1.63
C ARG A 339 -0.16 15.22 2.07
N MET A 340 -1.32 15.31 2.73
CA MET A 340 -2.08 14.14 3.17
C MET A 340 -2.46 13.21 2.01
N TRP A 341 -2.93 13.79 0.92
CA TRP A 341 -3.26 13.04 -0.29
C TRP A 341 -2.04 12.40 -0.93
N PHE A 342 -0.91 13.11 -1.03
CA PHE A 342 0.32 12.61 -1.62
C PHE A 342 0.93 11.47 -0.78
N LEU A 343 0.93 11.60 0.54
CA LEU A 343 1.31 10.52 1.44
C LEU A 343 0.37 9.31 1.29
N GLY A 344 -0.93 9.54 1.10
CA GLY A 344 -1.91 8.49 0.80
C GLY A 344 -1.61 7.75 -0.52
N LEU A 345 -1.16 8.47 -1.56
CA LEU A 345 -0.72 7.90 -2.84
C LEU A 345 0.50 6.99 -2.65
N VAL A 346 1.55 7.47 -1.98
CA VAL A 346 2.77 6.69 -1.73
C VAL A 346 2.48 5.49 -0.81
N ALA A 347 1.71 5.68 0.24
CA ALA A 347 1.30 4.60 1.15
C ALA A 347 0.52 3.50 0.42
N GLN A 348 -0.26 3.86 -0.60
CA GLN A 348 -0.99 2.89 -1.41
C GLN A 348 -0.03 2.04 -2.27
N TRP A 349 1.03 2.64 -2.82
CA TRP A 349 2.09 1.90 -3.52
C TRP A 349 2.87 0.99 -2.59
N MET A 350 3.12 1.42 -1.36
CA MET A 350 3.79 0.62 -0.32
C MET A 350 2.90 -0.49 0.28
N GLY A 351 1.59 -0.54 -0.04
CA GLY A 351 0.66 -1.50 0.55
C GLY A 351 0.16 -1.17 1.96
N TYR A 352 0.41 0.04 2.46
CA TYR A 352 0.02 0.47 3.80
C TYR A 352 -1.46 0.88 3.94
N ASN A 353 -2.21 0.92 2.86
CA ASN A 353 -3.64 1.28 2.83
C ASN A 353 -4.54 0.05 2.68
N SER A 354 -4.33 -0.99 3.50
CA SER A 354 -5.04 -2.27 3.42
C SER A 354 -6.54 -2.17 3.76
N ARG A 355 -6.94 -1.23 4.63
CA ARG A 355 -8.33 -1.09 5.06
C ARG A 355 -9.16 -0.15 4.18
N PHE A 356 -8.57 0.97 3.76
CA PHE A 356 -9.21 1.96 2.91
C PHE A 356 -8.18 2.49 1.91
N GLY A 357 -8.57 2.57 0.63
CA GLY A 357 -7.75 3.23 -0.38
C GLY A 357 -7.60 4.73 -0.10
N ASN A 358 -6.73 5.40 -0.87
CA ASN A 358 -6.66 6.86 -0.88
C ASN A 358 -7.99 7.42 -1.41
N SER A 359 -8.88 7.80 -0.50
CA SER A 359 -10.31 8.03 -0.77
C SER A 359 -10.66 9.50 -1.04
N ILE A 360 -9.67 10.38 -1.02
CA ILE A 360 -9.82 11.82 -1.29
C ILE A 360 -9.11 12.16 -2.59
N VAL A 361 -9.69 13.07 -3.36
CA VAL A 361 -9.26 13.44 -4.71
C VAL A 361 -9.09 14.95 -4.80
N PRO A 362 -7.89 15.49 -5.07
CA PRO A 362 -7.73 16.88 -5.45
C PRO A 362 -8.43 17.15 -6.77
N LEU A 363 -9.22 18.21 -6.84
CA LEU A 363 -9.91 18.68 -8.06
C LEU A 363 -9.38 20.06 -8.43
N LEU A 364 -8.50 20.12 -9.43
CA LEU A 364 -7.90 21.36 -9.91
C LEU A 364 -8.84 22.06 -10.89
N ILE A 365 -9.27 23.27 -10.55
CA ILE A 365 -10.20 24.07 -11.33
C ILE A 365 -9.50 25.33 -11.84
N SER A 366 -9.50 25.56 -13.16
CA SER A 366 -9.02 26.78 -13.77
C SER A 366 -9.43 26.83 -15.25
N PRO A 367 -9.32 27.97 -15.92
CA PRO A 367 -9.43 28.05 -17.38
C PRO A 367 -8.46 27.08 -18.08
N GLN A 368 -8.72 26.84 -19.36
CA GLN A 368 -7.84 26.05 -20.21
C GLN A 368 -6.45 26.73 -20.33
N GLY A 369 -5.38 25.95 -20.50
CA GLY A 369 -4.02 26.48 -20.66
C GLY A 369 -3.22 26.64 -19.35
N TYR A 370 -3.83 26.42 -18.18
CA TYR A 370 -3.17 26.53 -16.88
C TYR A 370 -2.29 25.32 -16.51
N ARG A 371 -1.99 24.44 -17.49
CA ARG A 371 -1.07 23.28 -17.37
C ARG A 371 -1.48 22.22 -16.32
N LYS A 372 -2.76 22.14 -15.96
CA LYS A 372 -3.27 21.16 -14.95
C LYS A 372 -2.87 19.72 -15.25
N SER A 373 -3.18 19.22 -16.45
CA SER A 373 -2.91 17.82 -16.83
C SER A 373 -1.39 17.54 -16.92
N THR A 374 -0.58 18.55 -17.30
CA THR A 374 0.89 18.45 -17.26
C THR A 374 1.38 18.26 -15.82
N PHE A 375 0.89 19.09 -14.89
CA PHE A 375 1.22 18.96 -13.46
C PHE A 375 0.82 17.59 -12.93
N CYS A 376 -0.40 17.11 -13.22
CA CYS A 376 -0.86 15.79 -12.80
C CYS A 376 0.09 14.67 -13.26
N ARG A 377 0.55 14.74 -14.51
CA ARG A 377 1.51 13.78 -15.06
C ARG A 377 2.89 13.89 -14.41
N GLN A 378 3.32 15.07 -14.03
CA GLN A 378 4.59 15.31 -13.36
C GLN A 378 4.62 14.87 -11.89
N LEU A 379 3.49 14.52 -11.30
CA LEU A 379 3.46 13.87 -9.98
C LEU A 379 4.17 12.53 -10.00
N LEU A 380 4.22 11.84 -11.15
CA LEU A 380 4.97 10.60 -11.31
C LEU A 380 6.38 10.84 -11.87
N PRO A 381 7.41 10.19 -11.28
CA PRO A 381 8.76 10.27 -11.82
C PRO A 381 8.82 9.63 -13.21
N PRO A 382 9.80 9.99 -14.05
CA PRO A 382 9.90 9.51 -15.43
C PRO A 382 9.78 8.00 -15.57
N GLN A 383 10.37 7.24 -14.64
CA GLN A 383 10.39 5.77 -14.63
C GLN A 383 9.01 5.16 -14.40
N LEU A 384 8.09 5.88 -13.72
CA LEU A 384 6.74 5.43 -13.38
C LEU A 384 5.64 6.12 -14.20
N ARG A 385 5.97 6.99 -15.17
CA ARG A 385 4.97 7.70 -15.99
C ARG A 385 4.07 6.79 -16.81
N TRP A 386 4.48 5.57 -17.06
CA TRP A 386 3.61 4.56 -17.67
C TRP A 386 2.37 4.24 -16.82
N GLY A 387 2.42 4.49 -15.51
CA GLY A 387 1.30 4.31 -14.57
C GLY A 387 0.37 5.52 -14.48
N TYR A 388 0.52 6.54 -15.32
CA TYR A 388 -0.39 7.66 -15.43
C TYR A 388 -1.47 7.40 -16.49
N LEU A 389 -2.72 7.63 -16.14
CA LEU A 389 -3.87 7.49 -17.05
C LEU A 389 -4.78 8.73 -16.93
N ASP A 390 -5.11 9.37 -18.06
CA ASP A 390 -5.99 10.54 -18.14
C ASP A 390 -7.25 10.34 -19.01
N ASN A 391 -7.43 9.17 -19.57
CA ASN A 391 -8.48 8.91 -20.56
C ASN A 391 -9.32 7.67 -20.18
N LEU A 392 -9.83 7.64 -18.95
CA LEU A 392 -10.58 6.51 -18.42
C LEU A 392 -12.08 6.65 -18.72
N LYS A 393 -12.66 5.67 -19.43
CA LYS A 393 -14.11 5.63 -19.68
C LYS A 393 -14.85 4.99 -18.51
N PHE A 394 -15.60 5.78 -17.76
CA PHE A 394 -16.38 5.33 -16.58
C PHE A 394 -17.60 4.49 -16.91
N THR A 395 -17.99 4.37 -18.18
CA THR A 395 -19.06 3.48 -18.63
C THR A 395 -18.68 2.01 -18.59
N ASP A 396 -17.38 1.70 -18.68
CA ASP A 396 -16.86 0.33 -18.57
C ASP A 396 -16.27 0.09 -17.18
N GLN A 397 -17.10 -0.46 -16.29
CA GLN A 397 -16.68 -0.77 -14.90
C GLN A 397 -15.48 -1.72 -14.85
N LYS A 398 -15.40 -2.70 -15.77
CA LYS A 398 -14.27 -3.64 -15.80
C LYS A 398 -12.97 -2.94 -16.15
N GLN A 399 -13.00 -2.03 -17.11
CA GLN A 399 -11.83 -1.22 -17.48
C GLN A 399 -11.38 -0.35 -16.30
N VAL A 400 -12.32 0.25 -15.57
CA VAL A 400 -12.00 1.07 -14.40
C VAL A 400 -11.36 0.23 -13.29
N MET A 401 -11.92 -0.94 -12.97
CA MET A 401 -11.36 -1.84 -11.96
C MET A 401 -9.96 -2.31 -12.35
N THR A 402 -9.74 -2.66 -13.62
CA THR A 402 -8.42 -3.01 -14.14
C THR A 402 -7.44 -1.84 -14.03
N ALA A 403 -7.85 -0.63 -14.40
CA ALA A 403 -7.00 0.55 -14.29
C ALA A 403 -6.60 0.85 -12.83
N MET A 404 -7.47 0.58 -11.86
CA MET A 404 -7.16 0.80 -10.44
C MET A 404 -6.06 -0.13 -9.92
N THR A 405 -5.87 -1.30 -10.52
CA THR A 405 -4.81 -2.25 -10.17
C THR A 405 -3.53 -2.05 -10.97
N ASP A 406 -3.65 -1.62 -12.23
CA ASP A 406 -2.55 -1.57 -13.20
C ASP A 406 -1.93 -0.18 -13.37
N GLN A 407 -2.61 0.87 -12.90
CA GLN A 407 -2.12 2.25 -12.94
C GLN A 407 -1.72 2.74 -11.54
N LEU A 408 -0.98 3.84 -11.49
CA LEU A 408 -0.47 4.45 -10.26
C LEU A 408 -1.21 5.75 -9.92
N LEU A 409 -1.57 6.52 -10.94
CA LEU A 409 -2.30 7.78 -10.82
C LEU A 409 -3.29 7.91 -11.98
N ILE A 410 -4.56 8.06 -11.66
CA ILE A 410 -5.64 8.26 -12.64
C ILE A 410 -6.09 9.71 -12.52
N ASN A 411 -5.96 10.46 -13.60
CA ASN A 411 -6.51 11.80 -13.71
C ASN A 411 -7.93 11.72 -14.29
N LEU A 412 -8.91 12.20 -13.53
CA LEU A 412 -10.28 12.42 -14.00
C LEU A 412 -10.29 13.73 -14.80
N ASP A 413 -9.73 13.66 -16.00
CA ASP A 413 -9.63 14.87 -16.84
C ASP A 413 -11.02 15.29 -17.33
N GLU A 414 -11.23 16.60 -17.49
CA GLU A 414 -12.54 17.18 -17.80
C GLU A 414 -13.65 16.64 -16.87
N PHE A 415 -13.43 16.69 -15.56
CA PHE A 415 -14.35 16.17 -14.55
C PHE A 415 -15.79 16.66 -14.71
N ASN A 416 -15.97 17.85 -15.28
CA ASN A 416 -17.27 18.42 -15.66
C ASN A 416 -18.03 17.59 -16.72
N SER A 417 -17.35 16.78 -17.51
CA SER A 417 -17.99 15.88 -18.50
C SER A 417 -18.56 14.61 -17.87
N ILE A 418 -18.16 14.28 -16.64
CA ILE A 418 -18.63 13.09 -15.93
C ILE A 418 -20.07 13.33 -15.42
N SER A 419 -21.00 12.48 -15.88
CA SER A 419 -22.41 12.63 -15.51
C SER A 419 -22.64 12.58 -14.00
N LYS A 420 -23.63 13.35 -13.52
CA LYS A 420 -24.06 13.36 -12.11
C LYS A 420 -24.29 11.95 -11.55
N LYS A 421 -24.94 11.08 -12.30
CA LYS A 421 -25.19 9.68 -11.94
C LYS A 421 -23.88 8.90 -11.72
N THR A 422 -22.88 9.12 -12.56
CA THR A 422 -21.56 8.47 -12.42
C THR A 422 -20.80 9.00 -11.22
N GLN A 423 -20.84 10.31 -10.96
CA GLN A 423 -20.20 10.91 -9.79
C GLN A 423 -20.83 10.38 -8.49
N GLU A 424 -22.14 10.38 -8.36
CA GLU A 424 -22.87 9.99 -7.14
C GLU A 424 -22.89 8.48 -6.91
N GLY A 425 -22.99 7.68 -7.96
CA GLY A 425 -23.08 6.23 -7.86
C GLY A 425 -21.72 5.55 -7.87
N PHE A 426 -21.09 5.53 -9.04
CA PHE A 426 -19.90 4.72 -9.26
C PHE A 426 -18.65 5.28 -8.56
N LEU A 427 -18.33 6.57 -8.75
CA LEU A 427 -17.13 7.16 -8.18
C LEU A 427 -17.14 7.16 -6.65
N LYS A 428 -18.26 7.44 -6.01
CA LYS A 428 -18.38 7.41 -4.55
C LYS A 428 -17.99 6.06 -3.94
N ASN A 429 -18.34 4.97 -4.60
CA ASN A 429 -18.04 3.62 -4.12
C ASN A 429 -16.64 3.18 -4.52
N THR A 430 -16.24 3.50 -5.75
CA THR A 430 -14.97 3.05 -6.34
C THR A 430 -13.74 3.69 -5.67
N ILE A 431 -13.79 5.00 -5.39
CA ILE A 431 -12.66 5.75 -4.81
C ILE A 431 -12.23 5.23 -3.43
N GLN A 432 -13.11 4.60 -2.67
CA GLN A 432 -12.77 4.11 -1.32
C GLN A 432 -12.26 2.68 -1.26
N LEU A 433 -12.33 1.93 -2.38
CA LEU A 433 -11.88 0.54 -2.40
C LEU A 433 -10.38 0.45 -2.16
N ALA A 434 -9.96 -0.42 -1.26
CA ALA A 434 -8.56 -0.77 -1.03
C ALA A 434 -8.12 -1.96 -1.89
N GLU A 435 -9.06 -2.90 -2.10
CA GLU A 435 -8.87 -4.10 -2.89
C GLU A 435 -9.94 -4.19 -3.98
N ILE A 436 -9.58 -4.81 -5.08
CA ILE A 436 -10.39 -4.92 -6.29
C ILE A 436 -10.58 -6.39 -6.61
N ALA A 437 -11.84 -6.85 -6.62
CA ALA A 437 -12.19 -8.16 -7.12
C ALA A 437 -12.21 -8.16 -8.65
N ILE A 438 -11.22 -8.78 -9.29
CA ILE A 438 -11.07 -8.79 -10.74
C ILE A 438 -10.86 -10.18 -11.30
N LYS A 439 -11.51 -10.48 -12.43
CA LYS A 439 -11.22 -11.66 -13.24
C LYS A 439 -10.38 -11.23 -14.45
N ARG A 440 -9.09 -11.54 -14.41
CA ARG A 440 -8.17 -11.26 -15.52
C ARG A 440 -8.46 -12.12 -16.75
N PRO A 441 -8.06 -11.69 -17.96
CA PRO A 441 -8.07 -12.56 -19.13
C PRO A 441 -7.31 -13.86 -18.83
N TYR A 442 -7.89 -14.98 -19.22
CA TYR A 442 -7.37 -16.34 -19.00
C TYR A 442 -7.29 -16.80 -17.52
N ALA A 443 -7.63 -15.97 -16.54
CA ALA A 443 -7.72 -16.41 -15.15
C ALA A 443 -8.92 -17.36 -14.95
N ARG A 444 -8.74 -18.42 -14.17
CA ARG A 444 -9.81 -19.37 -13.84
C ARG A 444 -10.75 -18.81 -12.79
N HIS A 445 -10.24 -17.97 -11.88
CA HIS A 445 -10.95 -17.44 -10.72
C HIS A 445 -10.94 -15.91 -10.70
N ILE A 446 -11.85 -15.32 -9.88
CA ILE A 446 -11.78 -13.93 -9.49
C ILE A 446 -10.71 -13.83 -8.40
N GLU A 447 -9.79 -12.90 -8.54
CA GLU A 447 -8.72 -12.62 -7.59
C GLU A 447 -8.99 -11.28 -6.90
N GLN A 448 -8.62 -11.19 -5.62
CA GLN A 448 -8.57 -9.92 -4.90
C GLN A 448 -7.20 -9.31 -5.14
N GLU A 449 -7.18 -8.17 -5.82
CA GLU A 449 -5.95 -7.46 -6.12
C GLU A 449 -5.87 -6.14 -5.36
N ARG A 450 -4.69 -5.82 -4.87
CA ARG A 450 -4.44 -4.54 -4.21
C ARG A 450 -4.65 -3.40 -5.22
N ARG A 451 -5.45 -2.41 -4.83
CA ARG A 451 -5.53 -1.15 -5.58
C ARG A 451 -4.19 -0.42 -5.48
N ARG A 452 -3.68 0.07 -6.62
CA ARG A 452 -2.45 0.88 -6.70
C ARG A 452 -2.75 2.33 -7.03
N ALA A 453 -3.76 2.58 -7.88
CA ALA A 453 -4.06 3.91 -8.35
C ALA A 453 -4.67 4.82 -7.29
N SER A 454 -4.12 6.02 -7.13
CA SER A 454 -4.82 7.16 -6.55
C SER A 454 -5.47 7.99 -7.64
N PHE A 455 -6.42 8.86 -7.26
CA PHE A 455 -7.12 9.72 -8.20
C PHE A 455 -6.73 11.19 -7.99
N ILE A 456 -6.68 11.93 -9.08
CA ILE A 456 -6.66 13.39 -9.15
C ILE A 456 -7.68 13.80 -10.21
N ALA A 457 -8.19 15.02 -10.17
CA ALA A 457 -9.19 15.48 -11.13
C ALA A 457 -8.86 16.89 -11.64
N THR A 458 -9.27 17.19 -12.87
CA THR A 458 -9.14 18.51 -13.48
C THR A 458 -10.47 18.97 -14.07
N SER A 459 -10.75 20.27 -14.02
CA SER A 459 -11.94 20.88 -14.63
C SER A 459 -11.63 22.26 -15.17
N ASN A 460 -12.38 22.64 -16.20
CA ASN A 460 -12.39 24.01 -16.74
C ASN A 460 -13.61 24.81 -16.26
N MET A 461 -14.51 24.18 -15.52
CA MET A 461 -15.73 24.77 -14.96
C MET A 461 -15.69 24.76 -13.45
N THR A 462 -16.37 25.69 -12.81
CA THR A 462 -16.42 25.82 -11.35
C THR A 462 -17.58 25.02 -10.73
N ASP A 463 -18.71 24.89 -11.42
CA ASP A 463 -19.91 24.19 -10.97
C ASP A 463 -19.87 22.71 -11.37
N VAL A 464 -19.04 21.93 -10.70
CA VAL A 464 -18.66 20.57 -11.13
C VAL A 464 -19.03 19.46 -10.15
N LEU A 465 -19.35 19.81 -8.90
CA LEU A 465 -19.68 18.83 -7.88
C LEU A 465 -21.19 18.57 -7.86
N SER A 466 -21.57 17.32 -8.09
CA SER A 466 -22.98 16.92 -8.18
C SER A 466 -23.72 16.87 -6.84
N ASP A 467 -22.99 16.78 -5.72
CA ASP A 467 -23.57 16.69 -4.38
C ASP A 467 -23.78 18.08 -3.76
N PRO A 468 -25.03 18.55 -3.60
CA PRO A 468 -25.30 19.88 -3.03
C PRO A 468 -24.85 20.03 -1.56
N SER A 469 -24.62 18.92 -0.86
CA SER A 469 -24.11 18.94 0.52
C SER A 469 -22.60 19.20 0.62
N GLY A 470 -21.91 19.29 -0.56
CA GLY A 470 -20.48 19.32 -0.68
C GLY A 470 -19.88 17.91 -0.72
N SER A 471 -19.27 17.54 -1.84
CA SER A 471 -18.70 16.21 -1.99
C SER A 471 -17.53 16.01 -1.01
N ARG A 472 -17.65 15.07 -0.09
CA ARG A 472 -16.60 14.77 0.91
C ARG A 472 -15.37 14.06 0.35
N ARG A 473 -15.42 13.60 -0.90
CA ARG A 473 -14.33 12.85 -1.54
C ARG A 473 -13.46 13.69 -2.46
N PHE A 474 -13.92 14.85 -2.81
CA PHE A 474 -13.19 15.78 -3.64
C PHE A 474 -12.88 17.03 -2.83
N PHE A 475 -11.69 17.58 -2.97
CA PHE A 475 -11.44 18.94 -2.51
C PHE A 475 -11.08 19.81 -3.70
N ALA A 476 -11.94 20.79 -3.95
CA ALA A 476 -11.81 21.71 -5.08
C ALA A 476 -10.69 22.72 -4.80
N VAL A 477 -9.84 22.93 -5.78
CA VAL A 477 -8.69 23.84 -5.73
C VAL A 477 -8.75 24.75 -6.93
N GLU A 478 -9.13 25.98 -6.70
CA GLU A 478 -9.12 27.01 -7.75
C GLU A 478 -7.66 27.46 -7.98
N VAL A 479 -7.18 27.19 -9.19
CA VAL A 479 -5.81 27.53 -9.60
C VAL A 479 -5.85 28.94 -10.19
N THR A 480 -5.18 29.89 -9.53
CA THR A 480 -5.25 31.31 -9.87
C THR A 480 -4.24 31.75 -10.93
N GLU A 481 -3.16 30.98 -11.12
CA GLU A 481 -2.10 31.25 -12.08
C GLU A 481 -1.68 29.98 -12.81
N PRO A 482 -1.09 30.04 -14.01
CA PRO A 482 -0.53 28.86 -14.67
C PRO A 482 0.43 28.11 -13.74
N ILE A 483 0.23 26.78 -13.64
CA ILE A 483 1.04 25.94 -12.76
C ILE A 483 2.49 25.90 -13.26
N ASP A 484 3.44 26.02 -12.35
CA ASP A 484 4.86 25.85 -12.66
C ASP A 484 5.16 24.38 -12.97
N THR A 485 5.36 24.11 -14.25
CA THR A 485 5.76 22.79 -14.77
C THR A 485 7.19 22.77 -15.30
N ASP A 486 7.87 23.90 -15.26
CA ASP A 486 9.18 24.08 -15.88
C ASP A 486 10.33 23.87 -14.88
N THR A 487 10.11 24.21 -13.61
CA THR A 487 11.09 23.98 -12.54
C THR A 487 11.34 22.48 -12.35
N LYS A 488 12.63 22.09 -12.33
CA LYS A 488 13.05 20.69 -12.14
C LYS A 488 12.56 20.13 -10.80
N ILE A 489 12.05 18.91 -10.83
CA ILE A 489 11.59 18.19 -9.64
C ILE A 489 12.71 17.23 -9.19
N ASN A 490 13.06 17.29 -7.91
CA ASN A 490 13.91 16.28 -7.28
C ASN A 490 13.03 15.10 -6.83
N TYR A 491 12.73 14.19 -7.77
CA TYR A 491 11.86 13.04 -7.49
C TYR A 491 12.42 12.12 -6.41
N GLU A 492 13.73 11.95 -6.37
CA GLU A 492 14.37 11.08 -5.38
C GLU A 492 14.06 11.57 -3.96
N GLN A 493 14.26 12.85 -3.69
CA GLN A 493 14.01 13.43 -2.37
C GLN A 493 12.51 13.64 -2.08
N LEU A 494 11.70 13.94 -3.09
CA LEU A 494 10.24 14.04 -2.96
C LEU A 494 9.65 12.71 -2.44
N TYR A 495 10.07 11.58 -3.03
CA TYR A 495 9.59 10.27 -2.63
C TYR A 495 10.29 9.76 -1.36
N ALA A 496 11.57 10.09 -1.12
CA ALA A 496 12.25 9.79 0.13
C ALA A 496 11.54 10.41 1.34
N GLN A 497 11.17 11.70 1.23
CA GLN A 497 10.36 12.38 2.25
C GLN A 497 9.02 11.65 2.48
N ALA A 498 8.31 11.31 1.40
CA ALA A 498 7.01 10.66 1.52
C ALA A 498 7.10 9.26 2.14
N VAL A 499 8.10 8.46 1.75
CA VAL A 499 8.33 7.12 2.31
C VAL A 499 8.67 7.21 3.80
N GLU A 500 9.54 8.14 4.19
CA GLU A 500 9.90 8.35 5.59
C GLU A 500 8.68 8.80 6.42
N ALA A 501 7.89 9.76 5.93
CA ALA A 501 6.69 10.22 6.58
C ALA A 501 5.65 9.09 6.76
N VAL A 502 5.46 8.25 5.74
CA VAL A 502 4.55 7.09 5.80
C VAL A 502 5.05 6.05 6.81
N ARG A 503 6.36 5.73 6.83
CA ARG A 503 6.96 4.79 7.78
C ARG A 503 6.87 5.29 9.23
N ASN A 504 6.99 6.60 9.43
CA ASN A 504 6.83 7.24 10.73
C ASN A 504 5.35 7.39 11.16
N GLY A 505 4.40 6.88 10.36
CA GLY A 505 2.98 6.91 10.69
C GLY A 505 2.33 8.29 10.57
N GLU A 506 2.92 9.23 9.80
CA GLU A 506 2.33 10.54 9.58
C GLU A 506 0.91 10.40 9.02
N ARG A 507 0.00 11.24 9.52
CA ARG A 507 -1.43 11.19 9.15
C ARG A 507 -1.63 11.48 7.67
N ARG A 508 -2.22 10.53 6.95
CA ARG A 508 -2.49 10.56 5.51
C ARG A 508 -3.97 10.37 5.16
N TRP A 509 -4.84 10.45 6.14
CA TRP A 509 -6.29 10.36 5.97
C TRP A 509 -6.97 11.59 6.54
N PHE A 510 -8.12 11.92 5.99
CA PHE A 510 -8.95 13.03 6.43
C PHE A 510 -9.85 12.54 7.57
N ASP A 511 -9.78 13.22 8.72
CA ASP A 511 -10.69 12.99 9.83
C ASP A 511 -12.03 13.73 9.62
N GLN A 512 -12.94 13.63 10.58
CA GLN A 512 -14.25 14.26 10.45
C GLN A 512 -14.14 15.78 10.33
N LYS A 513 -13.21 16.41 11.04
CA LYS A 513 -12.96 17.86 10.97
C LYS A 513 -12.49 18.27 9.58
N ASP A 514 -11.49 17.56 9.02
CA ASP A 514 -11.02 17.82 7.65
C ASP A 514 -12.16 17.63 6.63
N ILE A 515 -12.99 16.60 6.82
CA ILE A 515 -14.14 16.35 5.94
C ILE A 515 -15.15 17.48 6.00
N ASP A 516 -15.46 17.98 7.19
CA ASP A 516 -16.39 19.10 7.38
C ASP A 516 -15.83 20.39 6.75
N GLU A 517 -14.53 20.66 6.90
CA GLU A 517 -13.84 21.76 6.25
C GLU A 517 -13.90 21.64 4.70
N VAL A 518 -13.64 20.44 4.16
CA VAL A 518 -13.76 20.16 2.71
C VAL A 518 -15.17 20.38 2.21
N MET A 519 -16.18 19.86 2.93
CA MET A 519 -17.57 20.01 2.53
C MET A 519 -18.03 21.48 2.57
N ALA A 520 -17.60 22.23 3.60
CA ALA A 520 -17.91 23.67 3.69
C ALA A 520 -17.27 24.44 2.51
N HIS A 521 -15.99 24.16 2.22
CA HIS A 521 -15.27 24.76 1.10
C HIS A 521 -15.89 24.43 -0.26
N ASN A 522 -16.33 23.18 -0.45
CA ASN A 522 -16.83 22.68 -1.74
C ASN A 522 -18.22 23.21 -2.11
N ARG A 523 -18.97 23.81 -1.19
CA ARG A 523 -20.35 24.30 -1.46
C ARG A 523 -20.42 25.24 -2.66
N LYS A 524 -19.43 26.11 -2.81
CA LYS A 524 -19.36 27.09 -3.92
C LYS A 524 -19.12 26.45 -5.30
N TYR A 525 -18.71 25.17 -5.33
CA TYR A 525 -18.46 24.42 -6.57
C TYR A 525 -19.56 23.40 -6.88
N ALA A 526 -20.65 23.44 -6.12
CA ALA A 526 -21.78 22.54 -6.35
C ALA A 526 -22.54 22.95 -7.61
N MET A 527 -22.91 21.94 -8.43
CA MET A 527 -23.81 22.13 -9.56
C MET A 527 -25.18 22.58 -9.04
N LEU A 528 -25.60 23.75 -9.46
CA LEU A 528 -26.97 24.22 -9.22
C LEU A 528 -27.96 23.45 -10.09
N SER A 529 -29.03 22.97 -9.47
CA SER A 529 -30.16 22.42 -10.21
C SER A 529 -30.96 23.54 -10.88
N SER A 530 -31.85 23.20 -11.84
CA SER A 530 -32.74 24.20 -12.42
C SER A 530 -33.63 24.87 -11.37
N ALA A 531 -34.08 24.11 -10.35
CA ALA A 531 -34.83 24.67 -9.24
C ALA A 531 -34.01 25.66 -8.40
N ASP A 532 -32.70 25.33 -8.17
CA ASP A 532 -31.79 26.19 -7.41
C ASP A 532 -31.47 27.49 -8.18
N MET A 533 -31.26 27.39 -9.51
CA MET A 533 -31.08 28.57 -10.36
C MET A 533 -32.30 29.48 -10.37
N TYR A 534 -33.51 28.91 -10.56
CA TYR A 534 -34.75 29.70 -10.51
C TYR A 534 -35.05 30.27 -9.12
N PHE A 535 -34.60 29.57 -8.04
CA PHE A 535 -34.67 30.14 -6.70
C PHE A 535 -33.85 31.42 -6.62
N ASN A 536 -32.62 31.41 -7.09
CA ASN A 536 -31.75 32.56 -7.09
C ASN A 536 -32.25 33.69 -8.01
N ASP A 537 -33.01 33.35 -9.07
CA ASP A 537 -33.62 34.32 -9.96
C ASP A 537 -34.85 35.01 -9.35
N TYR A 538 -35.65 34.28 -8.58
CA TYR A 538 -36.93 34.76 -8.07
C TYR A 538 -36.94 35.16 -6.60
N PHE A 539 -36.00 34.67 -5.84
CA PHE A 539 -35.92 34.91 -4.40
C PHE A 539 -34.54 35.40 -3.98
N GLU A 540 -34.50 36.09 -2.86
CA GLU A 540 -33.32 36.42 -2.11
C GLU A 540 -33.53 36.05 -0.63
N THR A 541 -32.43 35.83 0.10
CA THR A 541 -32.48 35.59 1.53
C THR A 541 -32.90 36.88 2.23
N ALA A 542 -33.70 36.77 3.27
CA ALA A 542 -34.17 37.93 4.02
C ALA A 542 -34.05 37.70 5.55
N ASP A 543 -33.96 38.79 6.28
CA ASP A 543 -34.04 38.77 7.74
C ASP A 543 -35.50 38.63 8.19
N ALA A 544 -35.68 38.05 9.40
CA ALA A 544 -36.99 37.87 10.01
C ALA A 544 -37.75 39.19 10.23
N ASN A 545 -37.05 40.33 10.26
CA ASN A 545 -37.56 41.68 10.51
C ASN A 545 -37.77 42.49 9.23
N ASP A 546 -37.46 41.92 8.01
CA ASP A 546 -37.75 42.62 6.75
C ASP A 546 -39.24 42.62 6.50
N GLU A 547 -39.85 43.81 6.30
CA GLU A 547 -41.28 43.96 6.06
C GLU A 547 -41.79 43.22 4.79
N ASN A 548 -40.89 42.94 3.83
CA ASN A 548 -41.21 42.20 2.60
C ASN A 548 -40.85 40.73 2.66
N ALA A 549 -40.37 40.24 3.82
CA ALA A 549 -39.99 38.85 3.98
C ALA A 549 -41.25 37.95 4.04
N LYS A 550 -41.18 36.85 3.29
CA LYS A 550 -42.16 35.77 3.31
C LYS A 550 -41.60 34.55 4.05
N ARG A 551 -42.48 33.91 4.81
CA ARG A 551 -42.15 32.66 5.52
C ARG A 551 -42.74 31.50 4.72
N LEU A 552 -41.95 30.81 3.95
CA LEU A 552 -42.37 29.77 3.03
C LEU A 552 -41.68 28.45 3.32
N THR A 553 -42.42 27.36 3.15
CA THR A 553 -41.83 26.00 3.16
C THR A 553 -41.09 25.73 1.84
N ALA A 554 -40.21 24.74 1.82
CA ALA A 554 -39.53 24.32 0.58
C ALA A 554 -40.54 23.96 -0.54
N THR A 555 -41.68 23.37 -0.18
CA THR A 555 -42.75 23.01 -1.13
C THR A 555 -43.38 24.25 -1.71
N GLU A 556 -43.73 25.25 -0.90
CA GLU A 556 -44.36 26.50 -1.36
C GLU A 556 -43.43 27.29 -2.28
N ILE A 557 -42.13 27.36 -1.97
CA ILE A 557 -41.12 27.99 -2.84
C ILE A 557 -40.99 27.23 -4.15
N TYR A 558 -40.92 25.90 -4.08
CA TYR A 558 -40.78 25.03 -5.25
C TYR A 558 -42.00 25.15 -6.17
N ASP A 559 -43.21 25.16 -5.62
CA ASP A 559 -44.47 25.33 -6.40
C ASP A 559 -44.56 26.71 -7.05
N TYR A 560 -44.08 27.75 -6.36
CA TYR A 560 -43.99 29.10 -6.92
C TYR A 560 -43.03 29.12 -8.13
N ILE A 561 -41.83 28.53 -7.97
CA ILE A 561 -40.86 28.44 -9.06
C ILE A 561 -41.45 27.68 -10.24
N ARG A 562 -42.08 26.54 -10.00
CA ARG A 562 -42.66 25.69 -11.04
C ARG A 562 -43.80 26.34 -11.80
N LYS A 563 -44.62 27.13 -11.12
CA LYS A 563 -45.70 27.91 -11.76
C LYS A 563 -45.14 29.00 -12.67
N ARG A 564 -44.02 29.60 -12.31
CA ARG A 564 -43.46 30.75 -13.01
C ARG A 564 -42.47 30.40 -14.12
N ALA A 565 -41.66 29.37 -13.90
CA ALA A 565 -40.69 28.85 -14.87
C ALA A 565 -41.30 27.86 -15.87
N GLY A 566 -42.46 27.29 -15.55
CA GLY A 566 -43.10 26.20 -16.30
C GLY A 566 -42.80 24.83 -15.70
N ALA A 567 -43.79 23.93 -15.71
CA ALA A 567 -43.68 22.63 -15.06
C ALA A 567 -42.60 21.73 -15.66
N SER A 568 -42.26 21.89 -16.93
CA SER A 568 -41.22 21.16 -17.65
C SER A 568 -39.81 21.70 -17.45
N ALA A 569 -39.67 22.93 -16.91
CA ALA A 569 -38.39 23.57 -16.71
C ALA A 569 -37.71 23.13 -15.39
N VAL A 570 -38.45 22.49 -14.48
CA VAL A 570 -37.98 22.06 -13.17
C VAL A 570 -38.19 20.55 -13.02
N ASN A 571 -37.11 19.79 -13.17
CA ASN A 571 -37.16 18.33 -13.24
C ASN A 571 -36.78 17.65 -11.92
N GLU A 572 -36.30 18.40 -10.92
CA GLU A 572 -35.86 17.87 -9.63
C GLU A 572 -37.08 17.64 -8.70
N SER A 573 -36.87 16.79 -7.69
CA SER A 573 -37.84 16.57 -6.63
C SER A 573 -37.84 17.71 -5.61
N VAL A 574 -39.00 18.03 -5.03
CA VAL A 574 -39.13 18.95 -3.89
C VAL A 574 -38.17 18.59 -2.75
N ARG A 575 -37.94 17.30 -2.54
CA ARG A 575 -37.01 16.81 -1.49
C ARG A 575 -35.56 17.20 -1.79
N ALA A 576 -35.14 17.17 -3.07
CA ALA A 576 -33.79 17.59 -3.47
C ALA A 576 -33.63 19.10 -3.30
N PHE A 577 -34.62 19.87 -3.72
CA PHE A 577 -34.67 21.31 -3.56
C PHE A 577 -34.71 21.73 -2.08
N GLY A 578 -35.46 21.03 -1.24
CA GLY A 578 -35.49 21.27 0.22
C GLY A 578 -34.14 21.03 0.87
N ARG A 579 -33.35 20.06 0.39
CA ARG A 579 -31.96 19.88 0.86
C ARG A 579 -31.05 21.03 0.46
N TYR A 580 -31.20 21.56 -0.76
CA TYR A 580 -30.46 22.75 -1.18
C TYR A 580 -30.76 23.93 -0.26
N LEU A 581 -32.03 24.29 -0.04
CA LEU A 581 -32.40 25.36 0.87
C LEU A 581 -31.90 25.14 2.30
N SER A 582 -31.92 23.88 2.77
CA SER A 582 -31.40 23.53 4.09
C SER A 582 -29.88 23.72 4.22
N ASN A 583 -29.15 23.67 3.12
CA ASN A 583 -27.71 23.83 3.09
C ASN A 583 -27.24 25.28 2.89
N LEU A 584 -28.14 26.19 2.48
CA LEU A 584 -27.82 27.61 2.39
C LEU A 584 -27.53 28.17 3.79
N THR A 585 -26.35 28.73 3.98
CA THR A 585 -25.94 29.34 5.26
C THR A 585 -26.58 30.70 5.48
N GLU A 586 -26.89 31.40 4.40
CA GLU A 586 -27.40 32.77 4.40
C GLU A 586 -28.92 32.83 4.58
N ILE A 587 -29.62 31.69 4.52
CA ILE A 587 -31.07 31.65 4.65
C ILE A 587 -31.50 31.42 6.09
N THR A 588 -32.32 32.30 6.62
CA THR A 588 -32.90 32.16 7.97
C THR A 588 -33.96 31.04 7.97
N LYS A 589 -33.80 30.07 8.88
CA LYS A 589 -34.66 28.88 9.04
C LYS A 589 -35.40 28.92 10.36
N VAL A 590 -36.70 28.66 10.30
CA VAL A 590 -37.56 28.56 11.49
C VAL A 590 -38.25 27.19 11.48
N HIS A 591 -38.07 26.44 12.55
CA HIS A 591 -38.77 25.17 12.71
C HIS A 591 -40.16 25.40 13.30
N THR A 592 -41.17 24.96 12.56
CA THR A 592 -42.60 25.09 12.97
C THR A 592 -43.23 23.69 13.04
N ARG A 593 -44.46 23.61 13.62
CA ARG A 593 -45.25 22.36 13.61
C ARG A 593 -45.57 21.83 12.22
N ARG A 594 -45.50 22.67 11.15
CA ARG A 594 -45.71 22.30 9.75
C ARG A 594 -44.44 21.97 9.00
N GLY A 595 -43.28 21.95 9.68
CA GLY A 595 -41.97 21.72 9.09
C GLY A 595 -41.04 22.93 9.13
N THR A 596 -39.94 22.85 8.41
CA THR A 596 -38.96 23.96 8.29
C THR A 596 -39.51 25.01 7.33
N VAL A 597 -39.54 26.25 7.77
CA VAL A 597 -39.93 27.44 7.01
C VAL A 597 -38.68 28.28 6.74
N TYR A 598 -38.53 28.76 5.57
CA TYR A 598 -37.43 29.61 5.12
C TYR A 598 -37.92 31.06 4.98
N ILE A 599 -37.09 32.00 5.43
CA ILE A 599 -37.40 33.43 5.33
C ILE A 599 -36.73 33.95 4.07
N VAL A 600 -37.57 34.31 3.10
CA VAL A 600 -37.15 34.72 1.76
C VAL A 600 -37.92 35.95 1.31
N LYS A 601 -37.36 36.69 0.36
CA LYS A 601 -38.01 37.84 -0.27
C LYS A 601 -38.01 37.63 -1.77
N GLU A 602 -39.13 37.96 -2.42
CA GLU A 602 -39.21 37.92 -3.90
C GLU A 602 -38.38 39.04 -4.50
N ARG A 603 -37.51 38.69 -5.46
CA ARG A 603 -36.80 39.67 -6.28
C ARG A 603 -37.77 40.39 -7.19
N LYS A 604 -37.82 41.72 -7.09
CA LYS A 604 -38.52 42.54 -8.12
C LYS A 604 -37.73 42.44 -9.41
N LYS A 605 -38.26 41.75 -10.43
CA LYS A 605 -37.69 41.89 -11.78
C LYS A 605 -37.96 43.31 -12.23
N ASP A 606 -36.95 44.14 -12.33
CA ASP A 606 -37.01 45.35 -13.16
C ASP A 606 -37.18 44.87 -14.61
N TYR A 607 -38.41 44.91 -15.11
CA TYR A 607 -38.67 44.92 -16.54
C TYR A 607 -38.18 46.25 -17.07
N GLY A 608 -36.85 46.42 -17.19
CA GLY A 608 -36.27 47.43 -18.01
C GLY A 608 -36.68 47.13 -19.44
N GLY A 609 -37.67 47.89 -19.92
CA GLY A 609 -38.07 47.83 -21.33
C GLY A 609 -36.93 48.26 -22.23
N GLN A 610 -36.62 47.44 -23.21
CA GLN A 610 -36.46 47.83 -24.60
C GLN A 610 -36.41 46.58 -25.45
#